data_995f883eb8f2772c5b432fb730c3df28
#
_entry.id   995f883eb8f2772c5b432fb730c3df28
#
_cell.length_a   1.000
_cell.length_b   1.000
_cell.length_c   1.000
_cell.angle_alpha   90.00
_cell.angle_beta   90.00
_cell.angle_gamma   90.00
#
_symmetry.space_group_name_H-M   'P 1'
#
loop_
_entity.id
_entity.type
_entity.pdbx_description
1 polymer ?
#
loop_
_entity_poly.entity_id
_entity_poly.type
_entity_poly.pdbx_seq_one_letter_code
_entity_poly.pdbx_strand_id
1 'polypeptide(L)'
;MHIHTSPCSGGGAPIRDHIDALIEKGYQGMVVTNHFYQGDNRINKNLPWNEFVDAYRRDYLYGLEYARKRDFDLLFGLEEHVGNGQEILIYGITPFFIESHPELKTASAEKYAELVHARGGLIYQAHPYRAWDYITRPFPLDCLDKLDGIEVYNAANLPEWNEKAQKLANEKGLATIGGSDGHSTNSCGRSGIAVKKRIKSNDILVEILKSGDYTIIKDEN
;
A
#
# COMPACT_ATOMS: atom_id res chain seq x y z
N MET A 1 -3.26 6.23 0.73
CA MET A 1 -2.95 5.10 -0.19
C MET A 1 -1.99 4.12 0.46
N HIS A 2 -0.99 4.55 1.18
CA HIS A 2 0.06 3.75 1.81
C HIS A 2 0.02 3.99 3.32
N ILE A 3 -0.55 3.06 4.09
CA ILE A 3 -0.81 3.23 5.53
C ILE A 3 -0.65 1.90 6.26
N HIS A 4 0.07 1.93 7.39
CA HIS A 4 0.36 0.81 8.27
C HIS A 4 -0.34 0.94 9.60
N THR A 5 -0.92 -0.16 10.09
CA THR A 5 -1.65 -0.22 11.35
C THR A 5 -0.99 -1.16 12.36
N SER A 6 -1.45 -1.17 13.59
CA SER A 6 -0.72 -1.73 14.74
C SER A 6 -0.34 -3.21 14.71
N PRO A 7 -0.97 -4.16 14.02
CA PRO A 7 -0.45 -5.53 13.95
C PRO A 7 0.75 -5.67 13.02
N CYS A 8 0.90 -4.72 12.14
CA CYS A 8 2.00 -4.60 11.22
C CYS A 8 3.14 -3.93 11.93
N SER A 9 4.27 -3.92 11.49
CA SER A 9 5.51 -3.28 11.91
C SER A 9 5.54 -2.43 13.19
N GLY A 10 6.72 -2.29 13.70
CA GLY A 10 7.08 -1.70 14.97
C GLY A 10 6.51 -0.34 15.35
N GLY A 11 5.22 -0.23 15.63
CA GLY A 11 4.66 0.97 16.23
C GLY A 11 3.49 1.60 15.49
N GLY A 12 2.88 0.91 14.53
CA GLY A 12 1.66 1.41 13.87
C GLY A 12 0.56 1.73 14.88
N ALA A 13 -0.12 2.86 14.72
CA ALA A 13 -1.28 3.19 15.53
C ALA A 13 -2.43 2.21 15.26
N PRO A 14 -3.37 2.02 16.19
CA PRO A 14 -4.57 1.24 15.95
C PRO A 14 -5.34 1.75 14.72
N ILE A 15 -5.91 0.83 13.94
CA ILE A 15 -6.64 1.19 12.70
C ILE A 15 -7.74 2.21 12.92
N ARG A 16 -8.46 2.15 14.04
CA ARG A 16 -9.51 3.12 14.41
C ARG A 16 -8.96 4.53 14.59
N ASP A 17 -7.77 4.65 15.19
CA ASP A 17 -7.15 5.95 15.46
C ASP A 17 -6.70 6.60 14.15
N HIS A 18 -6.24 5.79 13.17
CA HIS A 18 -5.98 6.25 11.79
C HIS A 18 -7.26 6.71 11.10
N ILE A 19 -8.36 5.95 11.23
CA ILE A 19 -9.66 6.33 10.64
C ILE A 19 -10.12 7.67 11.20
N ASP A 20 -10.11 7.85 12.52
CA ASP A 20 -10.55 9.09 13.16
C ASP A 20 -9.66 10.27 12.76
N ALA A 21 -8.33 10.10 12.77
CA ALA A 21 -7.39 11.13 12.33
C ALA A 21 -7.55 11.53 10.85
N LEU A 22 -7.86 10.57 9.98
CA LEU A 22 -8.10 10.83 8.56
C LEU A 22 -9.44 11.54 8.32
N ILE A 23 -10.49 11.20 9.08
CA ILE A 23 -11.76 11.93 9.05
C ILE A 23 -11.55 13.38 9.47
N GLU A 24 -10.82 13.65 10.55
CA GLU A 24 -10.47 15.00 11.01
C GLU A 24 -9.70 15.80 9.95
N LYS A 25 -8.85 15.13 9.14
CA LYS A 25 -8.12 15.71 8.02
C LYS A 25 -8.96 15.84 6.73
N GLY A 26 -10.24 15.46 6.75
CA GLY A 26 -11.16 15.58 5.61
C GLY A 26 -11.07 14.45 4.58
N TYR A 27 -10.38 13.35 4.88
CA TYR A 27 -10.35 12.17 4.01
C TYR A 27 -11.67 11.39 4.10
N GLN A 28 -12.08 10.79 2.99
CA GLN A 28 -13.29 9.97 2.91
C GLN A 28 -13.01 8.47 2.98
N GLY A 29 -11.73 8.06 2.91
CA GLY A 29 -11.35 6.67 2.98
C GLY A 29 -9.83 6.48 3.00
N MET A 30 -9.42 5.23 3.25
CA MET A 30 -8.02 4.82 3.16
C MET A 30 -7.89 3.40 2.61
N VAL A 31 -6.74 3.10 2.03
CA VAL A 31 -6.32 1.73 1.76
C VAL A 31 -5.30 1.34 2.83
N VAL A 32 -5.59 0.28 3.58
CA VAL A 32 -4.62 -0.32 4.50
C VAL A 32 -3.66 -1.17 3.67
N THR A 33 -2.37 -0.92 3.82
CA THR A 33 -1.29 -1.61 3.11
C THR A 33 -0.25 -2.14 4.10
N ASN A 34 -0.72 -2.87 5.09
CA ASN A 34 0.17 -3.47 6.08
C ASN A 34 1.23 -4.34 5.43
N HIS A 35 2.44 -4.35 6.02
CA HIS A 35 3.49 -5.29 5.62
C HIS A 35 2.96 -6.72 5.67
N PHE A 36 3.22 -7.46 4.60
CA PHE A 36 2.74 -8.81 4.47
C PHE A 36 3.80 -9.83 4.91
N TYR A 37 3.89 -10.97 4.28
CA TYR A 37 4.58 -12.15 4.82
C TYR A 37 6.09 -11.97 4.98
N GLN A 38 6.78 -11.40 4.00
CA GLN A 38 8.23 -11.18 4.06
C GLN A 38 8.59 -9.83 4.68
N GLY A 39 7.62 -8.90 4.74
CA GLY A 39 7.78 -7.59 5.34
C GLY A 39 7.81 -7.62 6.88
N ASP A 40 7.94 -6.44 7.47
CA ASP A 40 8.04 -6.25 8.93
C ASP A 40 6.64 -6.28 9.58
N ASN A 41 6.11 -7.48 9.80
CA ASN A 41 4.89 -7.69 10.58
C ASN A 41 5.16 -8.56 11.83
N ARG A 42 4.31 -8.42 12.85
CA ARG A 42 4.43 -9.10 14.15
C ARG A 42 3.73 -10.45 14.21
N ILE A 43 3.13 -10.89 13.13
CA ILE A 43 2.40 -12.15 13.10
C ILE A 43 3.40 -13.30 13.03
N ASN A 44 3.16 -14.34 13.81
CA ASN A 44 4.02 -15.51 13.81
C ASN A 44 3.99 -16.22 12.44
N LYS A 45 5.09 -16.11 11.70
CA LYS A 45 5.23 -16.70 10.34
C LYS A 45 5.30 -18.23 10.33
N ASN A 46 5.41 -18.88 11.52
CA ASN A 46 5.37 -20.34 11.64
C ASN A 46 3.93 -20.91 11.75
N LEU A 47 2.91 -20.06 11.79
CA LEU A 47 1.52 -20.50 11.75
C LEU A 47 1.20 -21.20 10.42
N PRO A 48 0.26 -22.18 10.42
CA PRO A 48 -0.39 -22.63 9.20
C PRO A 48 -0.91 -21.44 8.39
N TRP A 49 -0.90 -21.56 7.07
CA TRP A 49 -1.23 -20.43 6.18
C TRP A 49 -2.57 -19.77 6.49
N ASN A 50 -3.62 -20.56 6.66
CA ASN A 50 -4.94 -20.07 7.01
C ASN A 50 -4.96 -19.29 8.33
N GLU A 51 -4.23 -19.75 9.33
CA GLU A 51 -4.15 -19.08 10.64
C GLU A 51 -3.33 -17.78 10.55
N PHE A 52 -2.25 -17.77 9.75
CA PHE A 52 -1.51 -16.55 9.45
C PHE A 52 -2.40 -15.51 8.76
N VAL A 53 -3.13 -15.92 7.73
CA VAL A 53 -4.04 -15.02 6.99
C VAL A 53 -5.17 -14.52 7.89
N ASP A 54 -5.73 -15.36 8.75
CA ASP A 54 -6.74 -14.95 9.73
C ASP A 54 -6.20 -13.92 10.73
N ALA A 55 -4.97 -14.09 11.19
CA ALA A 55 -4.31 -13.12 12.05
C ALA A 55 -4.04 -11.80 11.30
N TYR A 56 -3.60 -11.87 10.03
CA TYR A 56 -3.29 -10.71 9.21
C TYR A 56 -4.53 -9.86 8.89
N ARG A 57 -5.64 -10.49 8.49
CA ARG A 57 -6.87 -9.79 8.11
C ARG A 57 -7.68 -9.24 9.29
N ARG A 58 -7.39 -9.68 10.52
CA ARG A 58 -8.21 -9.37 11.72
C ARG A 58 -8.34 -7.87 11.97
N ASP A 59 -7.24 -7.13 11.89
CA ASP A 59 -7.23 -5.68 12.11
C ASP A 59 -8.05 -4.95 11.04
N TYR A 60 -7.89 -5.34 9.77
CA TYR A 60 -8.70 -4.82 8.67
C TYR A 60 -10.20 -5.06 8.89
N LEU A 61 -10.60 -6.28 9.25
CA LEU A 61 -12.01 -6.61 9.47
C LEU A 61 -12.61 -5.83 10.64
N TYR A 62 -11.84 -5.64 11.71
CA TYR A 62 -12.23 -4.79 12.83
C TYR A 62 -12.38 -3.32 12.38
N GLY A 63 -11.43 -2.81 11.63
CA GLY A 63 -11.47 -1.46 11.07
C GLY A 63 -12.62 -1.25 10.10
N LEU A 64 -12.97 -2.25 9.30
CA LEU A 64 -14.08 -2.18 8.36
C LEU A 64 -15.44 -1.97 9.08
N GLU A 65 -15.67 -2.67 10.18
CA GLU A 65 -16.86 -2.47 11.00
C GLU A 65 -16.89 -1.07 11.62
N TYR A 66 -15.74 -0.60 12.10
CA TYR A 66 -15.59 0.73 12.69
C TYR A 66 -15.82 1.86 11.68
N ALA A 67 -15.24 1.74 10.48
CA ALA A 67 -15.32 2.70 9.38
C ALA A 67 -16.76 2.87 8.87
N ARG A 68 -17.51 1.77 8.73
CA ARG A 68 -18.92 1.78 8.29
C ARG A 68 -19.81 2.65 9.18
N LYS A 69 -19.55 2.68 10.49
CA LYS A 69 -20.31 3.50 11.45
C LYS A 69 -20.00 5.00 11.34
N ARG A 70 -18.97 5.38 10.56
CA ARG A 70 -18.46 6.74 10.40
C ARG A 70 -18.55 7.29 8.97
N ASP A 71 -19.23 6.58 8.10
CA ASP A 71 -19.28 6.92 6.66
C ASP A 71 -17.89 7.07 6.03
N PHE A 72 -16.95 6.19 6.42
CA PHE A 72 -15.57 6.18 5.95
C PHE A 72 -15.30 4.90 5.16
N ASP A 73 -14.64 5.01 4.00
CA ASP A 73 -14.35 3.88 3.12
C ASP A 73 -12.99 3.28 3.47
N LEU A 74 -13.01 2.05 3.98
CA LEU A 74 -11.79 1.29 4.28
C LEU A 74 -11.61 0.20 3.22
N LEU A 75 -10.50 0.26 2.49
CA LEU A 75 -10.14 -0.71 1.46
C LEU A 75 -8.94 -1.53 1.88
N PHE A 76 -8.86 -2.74 1.32
CA PHE A 76 -7.79 -3.69 1.56
C PHE A 76 -6.73 -3.61 0.46
N GLY A 77 -5.49 -3.52 0.86
CA GLY A 77 -4.29 -3.68 0.06
C GLY A 77 -3.22 -4.34 0.92
N LEU A 78 -2.03 -4.42 0.43
CA LEU A 78 -0.86 -4.84 1.22
C LEU A 78 0.42 -4.22 0.67
N GLU A 79 1.45 -4.16 1.51
CA GLU A 79 2.82 -3.94 1.11
C GLU A 79 3.64 -5.21 1.36
N GLU A 80 4.44 -5.63 0.39
CA GLU A 80 5.29 -6.80 0.53
C GLU A 80 6.75 -6.49 0.19
N HIS A 81 7.64 -7.00 1.02
CA HIS A 81 9.08 -6.97 0.78
C HIS A 81 9.48 -8.06 -0.22
N VAL A 82 10.17 -7.66 -1.29
CA VAL A 82 10.53 -8.56 -2.40
C VAL A 82 12.04 -8.77 -2.54
N GLY A 83 12.79 -8.47 -1.49
CA GLY A 83 14.25 -8.61 -1.41
C GLY A 83 14.97 -7.26 -1.50
N ASN A 84 16.21 -7.23 -1.01
CA ASN A 84 17.10 -6.07 -1.04
C ASN A 84 16.56 -4.78 -0.38
N GLY A 85 15.55 -4.89 0.48
CA GLY A 85 14.83 -3.75 1.05
C GLY A 85 13.81 -3.11 0.09
N GLN A 86 13.59 -3.71 -1.09
CA GLN A 86 12.60 -3.23 -2.07
C GLN A 86 11.22 -3.78 -1.74
N GLU A 87 10.19 -2.96 -1.95
CA GLU A 87 8.81 -3.27 -1.58
C GLU A 87 7.84 -2.93 -2.71
N ILE A 88 6.70 -3.63 -2.69
CA ILE A 88 5.61 -3.47 -3.65
C ILE A 88 4.30 -3.21 -2.92
N LEU A 89 3.48 -2.33 -3.48
CA LEU A 89 2.12 -2.04 -3.03
C LEU A 89 1.12 -2.73 -3.94
N ILE A 90 0.15 -3.40 -3.35
CA ILE A 90 -0.85 -4.18 -4.07
C ILE A 90 -2.25 -3.67 -3.74
N TYR A 91 -3.03 -3.40 -4.78
CA TYR A 91 -4.39 -2.86 -4.72
C TYR A 91 -5.37 -3.72 -5.51
N GLY A 92 -6.66 -3.59 -5.21
CA GLY A 92 -7.71 -4.32 -5.92
C GLY A 92 -7.85 -5.79 -5.52
N ILE A 93 -7.25 -6.17 -4.42
CA ILE A 93 -7.33 -7.52 -3.84
C ILE A 93 -8.20 -7.54 -2.58
N THR A 94 -8.51 -8.73 -2.12
CA THR A 94 -9.27 -8.97 -0.88
C THR A 94 -8.52 -9.95 0.02
N PRO A 95 -8.86 -10.06 1.31
CA PRO A 95 -8.30 -11.11 2.17
C PRO A 95 -8.46 -12.53 1.62
N PHE A 96 -9.53 -12.79 0.85
CA PHE A 96 -9.73 -14.10 0.20
C PHE A 96 -8.67 -14.37 -0.89
N PHE A 97 -8.19 -13.34 -1.59
CA PHE A 97 -7.10 -13.51 -2.56
C PHE A 97 -5.85 -14.08 -1.87
N ILE A 98 -5.41 -13.48 -0.76
CA ILE A 98 -4.22 -13.98 -0.07
C ILE A 98 -4.43 -15.38 0.52
N GLU A 99 -5.63 -15.68 1.04
CA GLU A 99 -5.98 -17.00 1.57
C GLU A 99 -5.83 -18.10 0.51
N SER A 100 -6.22 -17.81 -0.74
CA SER A 100 -6.19 -18.74 -1.87
C SER A 100 -4.81 -18.94 -2.50
N HIS A 101 -3.79 -18.17 -2.09
CA HIS A 101 -2.47 -18.16 -2.70
C HIS A 101 -1.35 -18.35 -1.67
N PRO A 102 -1.18 -19.57 -1.10
CA PRO A 102 -0.11 -19.84 -0.13
C PRO A 102 1.31 -19.68 -0.70
N GLU A 103 1.47 -19.72 -2.03
CA GLU A 103 2.71 -19.46 -2.74
C GLU A 103 3.24 -18.03 -2.54
N LEU A 104 2.40 -17.08 -2.13
CA LEU A 104 2.79 -15.71 -1.80
C LEU A 104 3.84 -15.62 -0.68
N LYS A 105 3.98 -16.67 0.14
CA LYS A 105 5.03 -16.74 1.18
C LYS A 105 6.43 -16.47 0.65
N THR A 106 6.70 -16.89 -0.57
CA THR A 106 8.04 -16.86 -1.20
C THR A 106 8.01 -16.31 -2.63
N ALA A 107 6.92 -15.66 -3.00
CA ALA A 107 6.76 -15.13 -4.34
C ALA A 107 7.73 -13.98 -4.62
N SER A 108 8.28 -13.94 -5.84
CA SER A 108 8.98 -12.78 -6.37
C SER A 108 8.00 -11.67 -6.78
N ALA A 109 8.52 -10.47 -7.05
CA ALA A 109 7.70 -9.37 -7.56
C ALA A 109 6.95 -9.73 -8.85
N GLU A 110 7.59 -10.48 -9.76
CA GLU A 110 6.97 -10.96 -11.00
C GLU A 110 5.82 -11.94 -10.73
N LYS A 111 6.00 -12.84 -9.74
CA LYS A 111 4.94 -13.79 -9.38
C LYS A 111 3.77 -13.08 -8.71
N TYR A 112 4.04 -12.07 -7.88
CA TYR A 112 2.99 -11.18 -7.37
C TYR A 112 2.24 -10.50 -8.52
N ALA A 113 2.95 -9.93 -9.50
CA ALA A 113 2.33 -9.28 -10.66
C ALA A 113 1.43 -10.23 -11.44
N GLU A 114 1.90 -11.45 -11.75
CA GLU A 114 1.10 -12.48 -12.42
C GLU A 114 -0.22 -12.75 -11.68
N LEU A 115 -0.15 -13.05 -10.39
CA LEU A 115 -1.33 -13.42 -9.59
C LEU A 115 -2.31 -12.25 -9.39
N VAL A 116 -1.77 -11.06 -9.12
CA VAL A 116 -2.55 -9.82 -8.92
C VAL A 116 -3.27 -9.42 -10.20
N HIS A 117 -2.59 -9.45 -11.35
CA HIS A 117 -3.19 -9.14 -12.65
C HIS A 117 -4.25 -10.17 -13.05
N ALA A 118 -4.03 -11.46 -12.79
CA ALA A 118 -5.04 -12.50 -13.03
C ALA A 118 -6.35 -12.25 -12.25
N ARG A 119 -6.27 -11.56 -11.10
CA ARG A 119 -7.43 -11.14 -10.30
C ARG A 119 -8.01 -9.78 -10.72
N GLY A 120 -7.31 -9.06 -11.61
CA GLY A 120 -7.67 -7.72 -12.05
C GLY A 120 -7.18 -6.59 -11.12
N GLY A 121 -6.35 -6.90 -10.13
CA GLY A 121 -5.69 -5.95 -9.25
C GLY A 121 -4.55 -5.19 -9.92
N LEU A 122 -3.89 -4.34 -9.14
CA LEU A 122 -2.77 -3.51 -9.57
C LEU A 122 -1.60 -3.62 -8.59
N ILE A 123 -0.40 -3.48 -9.14
CA ILE A 123 0.85 -3.59 -8.39
C ILE A 123 1.77 -2.41 -8.72
N TYR A 124 2.28 -1.74 -7.70
CA TYR A 124 3.19 -0.59 -7.82
C TYR A 124 4.46 -0.85 -7.02
N GLN A 125 5.61 -0.40 -7.50
CA GLN A 125 6.78 -0.37 -6.63
C GLN A 125 6.62 0.76 -5.60
N ALA A 126 6.77 0.43 -4.32
CA ALA A 126 6.82 1.39 -3.23
C ALA A 126 8.15 2.15 -3.26
N HIS A 127 8.15 3.43 -2.98
CA HIS A 127 9.31 4.32 -2.73
C HIS A 127 10.64 3.88 -3.39
N PRO A 128 10.73 3.78 -4.75
CA PRO A 128 11.78 3.05 -5.48
C PRO A 128 13.21 3.57 -5.27
N TYR A 129 13.37 4.79 -4.77
CA TYR A 129 14.69 5.41 -4.54
C TYR A 129 14.98 5.68 -3.06
N ARG A 130 14.16 5.14 -2.15
CA ARG A 130 14.45 5.22 -0.72
C ARG A 130 15.79 4.56 -0.42
N ALA A 131 16.65 5.24 0.33
CA ALA A 131 18.00 4.78 0.62
C ALA A 131 18.29 4.78 2.13
N TRP A 132 17.38 4.15 2.92
CA TRP A 132 17.65 3.86 4.33
C TRP A 132 18.65 2.70 4.46
N ASP A 133 19.32 2.60 5.59
CA ASP A 133 20.41 1.62 5.83
C ASP A 133 20.00 0.16 5.59
N TYR A 134 18.72 -0.18 5.76
CA TYR A 134 18.21 -1.54 5.51
C TYR A 134 17.96 -1.83 4.02
N ILE A 135 17.97 -0.82 3.16
CA ILE A 135 17.76 -0.98 1.72
C ILE A 135 19.10 -1.12 1.03
N THR A 136 19.45 -2.34 0.64
CA THR A 136 20.72 -2.63 -0.01
C THR A 136 20.73 -2.28 -1.50
N ARG A 137 19.53 -2.07 -2.10
CA ARG A 137 19.37 -1.70 -3.50
C ARG A 137 18.32 -0.59 -3.66
N PRO A 138 18.70 0.69 -3.46
CA PRO A 138 17.79 1.84 -3.57
C PRO A 138 17.57 2.25 -5.05
N PHE A 139 17.05 1.34 -5.86
CA PHE A 139 16.79 1.51 -7.29
C PHE A 139 15.46 0.83 -7.68
N PRO A 140 14.90 1.17 -8.85
CA PRO A 140 13.76 0.45 -9.39
C PRO A 140 14.01 -1.05 -9.52
N LEU A 141 12.96 -1.84 -9.34
CA LEU A 141 12.97 -3.28 -9.58
C LEU A 141 13.34 -3.59 -11.04
N ASP A 142 14.07 -4.68 -11.25
CA ASP A 142 14.43 -5.12 -12.61
C ASP A 142 13.20 -5.49 -13.44
N CYS A 143 12.14 -5.96 -12.78
CA CYS A 143 10.86 -6.31 -13.38
C CYS A 143 9.85 -5.14 -13.43
N LEU A 144 10.32 -3.89 -13.41
CA LEU A 144 9.44 -2.71 -13.40
C LEU A 144 8.44 -2.69 -14.56
N ASP A 145 8.78 -3.30 -15.69
CA ASP A 145 7.91 -3.49 -16.84
C ASP A 145 6.74 -4.47 -16.62
N LYS A 146 6.76 -5.23 -15.53
CA LYS A 146 5.68 -6.12 -15.10
C LYS A 146 4.72 -5.46 -14.09
N LEU A 147 5.09 -4.28 -13.59
CA LEU A 147 4.29 -3.54 -12.61
C LEU A 147 3.42 -2.50 -13.33
N ASP A 148 2.33 -2.11 -12.69
CA ASP A 148 1.43 -1.08 -13.24
C ASP A 148 2.01 0.33 -13.11
N GLY A 149 2.90 0.56 -12.14
CA GLY A 149 3.49 1.87 -11.91
C GLY A 149 4.39 1.93 -10.67
N ILE A 150 4.61 3.14 -10.18
CA ILE A 150 5.46 3.40 -9.02
C ILE A 150 4.88 4.45 -8.09
N GLU A 151 5.25 4.41 -6.82
CA GLU A 151 4.99 5.47 -5.86
C GLU A 151 6.01 6.60 -6.07
N VAL A 152 5.53 7.71 -6.64
CA VAL A 152 6.40 8.88 -6.94
C VAL A 152 6.47 9.87 -5.80
N TYR A 153 5.51 9.85 -4.90
CA TYR A 153 5.51 10.68 -3.71
C TYR A 153 5.15 9.86 -2.48
N ASN A 154 6.13 9.69 -1.61
CA ASN A 154 5.96 9.08 -0.29
C ASN A 154 6.30 10.16 0.76
N ALA A 155 5.36 10.43 1.67
CA ALA A 155 5.52 11.51 2.64
C ALA A 155 6.57 11.22 3.74
N ALA A 156 7.04 9.98 3.83
CA ALA A 156 8.14 9.58 4.72
C ALA A 156 9.52 9.62 4.03
N ASN A 157 9.55 9.91 2.73
CA ASN A 157 10.80 10.01 1.96
C ASN A 157 11.47 11.37 2.11
N LEU A 158 12.78 11.41 1.84
CA LEU A 158 13.45 12.66 1.53
C LEU A 158 13.00 13.20 0.15
N PRO A 159 12.94 14.53 -0.05
CA PRO A 159 12.45 15.12 -1.29
C PRO A 159 13.16 14.60 -2.55
N GLU A 160 14.49 14.46 -2.51
CA GLU A 160 15.29 13.99 -3.63
C GLU A 160 14.97 12.56 -4.08
N TRP A 161 14.43 11.70 -3.20
CA TRP A 161 13.98 10.35 -3.57
C TRP A 161 12.68 10.41 -4.34
N ASN A 162 11.75 11.25 -3.92
CA ASN A 162 10.49 11.50 -4.62
C ASN A 162 10.75 12.15 -5.99
N GLU A 163 11.68 13.10 -6.08
CA GLU A 163 12.06 13.73 -7.34
C GLU A 163 12.63 12.73 -8.36
N LYS A 164 13.51 11.83 -7.91
CA LYS A 164 14.04 10.74 -8.75
C LYS A 164 12.94 9.80 -9.24
N ALA A 165 11.99 9.44 -8.36
CA ALA A 165 10.84 8.59 -8.72
C ALA A 165 9.93 9.29 -9.74
N GLN A 166 9.63 10.57 -9.54
CA GLN A 166 8.83 11.36 -10.48
C GLN A 166 9.51 11.48 -11.84
N LYS A 167 10.84 11.72 -11.86
CA LYS A 167 11.62 11.79 -13.09
C LYS A 167 11.56 10.48 -13.87
N LEU A 168 11.76 9.34 -13.18
CA LEU A 168 11.66 8.01 -13.78
C LEU A 168 10.28 7.76 -14.38
N ALA A 169 9.22 8.11 -13.64
CA ALA A 169 7.86 7.93 -14.13
C ALA A 169 7.60 8.72 -15.41
N ASN A 170 8.06 9.97 -15.46
CA ASN A 170 7.91 10.81 -16.65
C ASN A 170 8.72 10.26 -17.85
N GLU A 171 9.95 9.80 -17.63
CA GLU A 171 10.82 9.25 -18.68
C GLU A 171 10.27 7.94 -19.28
N LYS A 172 9.62 7.13 -18.46
CA LYS A 172 9.11 5.81 -18.86
C LYS A 172 7.60 5.78 -19.13
N GLY A 173 6.87 6.87 -18.88
CA GLY A 173 5.41 6.91 -19.01
C GLY A 173 4.69 5.98 -18.04
N LEU A 174 5.20 5.84 -16.81
CA LEU A 174 4.62 4.95 -15.80
C LEU A 174 3.43 5.61 -15.11
N ALA A 175 2.43 4.81 -14.72
CA ALA A 175 1.40 5.25 -13.80
C ALA A 175 2.02 5.57 -12.41
N THR A 176 1.44 6.55 -11.73
CA THR A 176 2.02 7.10 -10.51
C THR A 176 1.03 7.15 -9.38
N ILE A 177 1.47 6.84 -8.17
CA ILE A 177 0.67 7.02 -6.94
C ILE A 177 1.44 7.84 -5.91
N GLY A 178 0.71 8.33 -4.90
CA GLY A 178 1.29 8.93 -3.71
C GLY A 178 0.72 8.31 -2.44
N GLY A 179 1.56 8.17 -1.43
CA GLY A 179 1.20 7.59 -0.15
C GLY A 179 1.86 8.28 1.03
N SER A 180 1.26 8.10 2.22
CA SER A 180 1.80 8.66 3.46
C SER A 180 2.92 7.80 4.04
N ASP A 181 2.88 6.50 3.81
CA ASP A 181 3.67 5.50 4.52
C ASP A 181 3.56 5.72 6.06
N GLY A 182 2.30 5.95 6.43
CA GLY A 182 1.95 6.45 7.74
C GLY A 182 1.80 5.34 8.77
N HIS A 183 2.65 5.37 9.80
CA HIS A 183 2.62 4.44 10.94
C HIS A 183 1.96 5.04 12.19
N SER A 184 1.71 6.35 12.20
CA SER A 184 1.07 7.07 13.30
C SER A 184 -0.06 7.96 12.81
N THR A 185 -0.94 8.40 13.71
CA THR A 185 -2.00 9.37 13.39
C THR A 185 -1.46 10.68 12.84
N ASN A 186 -0.28 11.10 13.25
CA ASN A 186 0.37 12.31 12.75
C ASN A 186 0.92 12.12 11.33
N SER A 187 1.49 10.94 11.03
CA SER A 187 2.08 10.66 9.72
C SER A 187 1.06 10.23 8.68
N CYS A 188 -0.11 9.71 9.06
CA CYS A 188 -1.16 9.36 8.11
C CYS A 188 -1.83 10.60 7.49
N GLY A 189 -2.22 10.50 6.21
CA GLY A 189 -2.89 11.57 5.47
C GLY A 189 -1.99 12.74 5.07
N ARG A 190 -0.65 12.60 5.15
CA ARG A 190 0.31 13.56 4.59
C ARG A 190 0.41 13.45 3.07
N SER A 191 0.00 12.31 2.52
CA SER A 191 -0.13 12.07 1.09
C SER A 191 -1.22 11.04 0.79
N GLY A 192 -1.69 11.05 -0.45
CA GLY A 192 -2.74 10.18 -0.97
C GLY A 192 -3.16 10.61 -2.37
N ILE A 193 -4.39 10.29 -2.74
CA ILE A 193 -4.98 10.74 -4.00
C ILE A 193 -6.26 11.53 -3.74
N ALA A 194 -6.45 12.61 -4.49
CA ALA A 194 -7.71 13.33 -4.57
C ALA A 194 -8.46 12.93 -5.85
N VAL A 195 -9.73 12.58 -5.69
CA VAL A 195 -10.58 12.04 -6.74
C VAL A 195 -11.91 12.79 -6.83
N LYS A 196 -12.51 12.84 -8.01
CA LYS A 196 -13.85 13.45 -8.21
C LYS A 196 -14.97 12.52 -7.73
N LYS A 197 -14.78 11.21 -7.82
CA LYS A 197 -15.74 10.17 -7.46
C LYS A 197 -15.27 9.43 -6.23
N ARG A 198 -16.10 9.33 -5.19
CA ARG A 198 -15.80 8.58 -3.97
C ARG A 198 -15.49 7.11 -4.27
N ILE A 199 -14.42 6.60 -3.68
CA ILE A 199 -13.93 5.22 -3.86
C ILE A 199 -14.54 4.33 -2.79
N LYS A 200 -15.59 3.60 -3.13
CA LYS A 200 -16.34 2.74 -2.18
C LYS A 200 -15.99 1.26 -2.24
N SER A 201 -15.16 0.87 -3.21
CA SER A 201 -14.76 -0.53 -3.39
C SER A 201 -13.39 -0.64 -4.06
N ASN A 202 -12.77 -1.80 -3.96
CA ASN A 202 -11.52 -2.09 -4.65
C ASN A 202 -11.66 -2.02 -6.18
N ASP A 203 -12.80 -2.39 -6.75
CA ASP A 203 -13.02 -2.31 -8.20
C ASP A 203 -13.04 -0.85 -8.67
N ILE A 204 -13.70 0.06 -7.92
CA ILE A 204 -13.68 1.50 -8.20
C ILE A 204 -12.27 2.08 -8.03
N LEU A 205 -11.52 1.63 -7.02
CA LEU A 205 -10.12 2.04 -6.86
C LEU A 205 -9.28 1.66 -8.08
N VAL A 206 -9.40 0.42 -8.53
CA VAL A 206 -8.69 -0.08 -9.73
C VAL A 206 -9.07 0.70 -10.98
N GLU A 207 -10.38 0.96 -11.19
CA GLU A 207 -10.88 1.78 -12.30
C GLU A 207 -10.22 3.16 -12.32
N ILE A 208 -10.22 3.84 -11.17
CA ILE A 208 -9.66 5.19 -11.03
C ILE A 208 -8.13 5.18 -11.22
N LEU A 209 -7.42 4.21 -10.64
CA LEU A 209 -5.97 4.12 -10.80
C LEU A 209 -5.57 3.83 -12.25
N LYS A 210 -6.35 3.01 -12.97
CA LYS A 210 -6.14 2.74 -14.41
C LYS A 210 -6.45 3.94 -15.29
N SER A 211 -7.47 4.72 -14.96
CA SER A 211 -7.86 5.90 -15.77
C SER A 211 -6.91 7.07 -15.58
N GLY A 212 -6.21 7.16 -14.45
CA GLY A 212 -5.43 8.34 -14.09
C GLY A 212 -6.26 9.55 -13.65
N ASP A 213 -7.57 9.40 -13.44
CA ASP A 213 -8.49 10.49 -13.04
C ASP A 213 -8.36 10.86 -11.56
N TYR A 214 -7.16 11.17 -11.12
CA TYR A 214 -6.84 11.63 -9.77
C TYR A 214 -5.64 12.57 -9.77
N THR A 215 -5.46 13.27 -8.66
CA THR A 215 -4.24 14.03 -8.38
C THR A 215 -3.60 13.51 -7.10
N ILE A 216 -2.27 13.50 -7.06
CA ILE A 216 -1.53 13.14 -5.86
C ILE A 216 -1.55 14.31 -4.89
N ILE A 217 -2.02 14.04 -3.66
CA ILE A 217 -1.92 15.00 -2.55
C ILE A 217 -0.46 14.97 -2.08
N LYS A 218 0.14 16.15 -1.97
CA LYS A 218 1.50 16.33 -1.43
C LYS A 218 1.42 17.22 -0.21
N ASP A 219 2.15 16.85 0.83
CA ASP A 219 2.31 17.68 2.01
C ASP A 219 3.10 18.94 1.61
N GLU A 220 2.57 20.11 1.90
CA GLU A 220 3.20 21.42 1.60
C GLU A 220 4.11 21.88 2.76
N ASN A 221 4.92 20.99 3.35
CA ASN A 221 5.89 21.38 4.39
C ASN A 221 7.27 21.65 3.82
#